data_4adf8d545283dff6dcd43cdfc144ac1d
#
_entry.id   4adf8d545283dff6dcd43cdfc144ac1d
#
_cell.length_a   1.000
_cell.length_b   1.000
_cell.length_c   1.000
_cell.angle_alpha   90.00
_cell.angle_beta   90.00
_cell.angle_gamma   90.00
#
_symmetry.space_group_name_H-M   'P 1'
#
loop_
_entity.id
_entity.type
_entity.pdbx_description
1 polymer ?
#
loop_
_entity_poly.entity_id
_entity_poly.type
_entity_poly.pdbx_seq_one_letter_code
_entity_poly.pdbx_strand_id
1 'polypeptide(L)'
;MVASGVTTTRPQDNDTFTRLTRNDEKDDWLKRGVRSDAADLYRQQDLNVTLEHDYWGSSGTGGYSDLKAHTTMLQVDAPYSDGRMFFRSDFVNMNVGSFSTNADGKWDDNWGTCTLQDCSGNRSQSDSGASVAVGWRNDVWSWDIGTTPMGFNEVDVVGGISYSDDIGPLGYTVNAHRRPISSSLLAFGGQKDSPSNTGKKWGGVRADGVGLSLSYDKGEANGVWASLSGDQLTGKNVEDNWRVRWMTGYYYKVINQNNRRVTIGLNNMIWHYDKDLSGYSLGQGGYYSPQEYLSFAIPVMWRERTENWSWELGASGSWSHSRTKTMPRYPLMNLIPTDWQEEAARQSNDGGSSQG
;
A
#
# COMPACT_ATOMS: atom_id res chain seq x y z
N MET A 1 -6.84 17.84 1.51
CA MET A 1 -7.06 17.43 1.39
C MET A 1 -6.80 16.54 1.20
N VAL A 2 -6.76 16.11 1.54
CA VAL A 2 -6.61 15.39 1.20
C VAL A 2 -6.69 15.28 0.62
N ALA A 3 -6.80 16.16 0.77
CA ALA A 3 -6.81 16.29 0.58
C ALA A 3 -6.66 15.79 0.53
N SER A 4 -7.25 16.03 0.70
CA SER A 4 -7.02 15.69 0.29
C SER A 4 -6.50 14.74 -0.30
N GLY A 5 -6.87 14.53 -1.26
CA GLY A 5 -6.25 13.49 -1.97
C GLY A 5 -4.90 13.05 -1.46
N VAL A 6 -4.48 13.76 -0.51
CA VAL A 6 -3.36 13.49 0.31
C VAL A 6 -3.25 12.06 0.73
N THR A 7 -4.39 11.54 0.92
CA THR A 7 -4.51 10.18 1.32
C THR A 7 -4.16 9.20 0.23
N THR A 8 -4.17 9.62 -1.01
CA THR A 8 -3.96 8.72 -2.15
C THR A 8 -2.57 8.12 -2.24
N THR A 9 -1.63 8.59 -1.46
CA THR A 9 -0.29 8.01 -1.39
C THR A 9 -0.23 6.75 -0.53
N ARG A 10 -1.25 6.47 0.24
CA ARG A 10 -1.30 5.29 1.11
C ARG A 10 -2.07 4.16 0.44
N PRO A 11 -1.53 2.94 0.42
CA PRO A 11 -2.21 1.80 -0.20
C PRO A 11 -3.57 1.46 0.42
N GLN A 12 -3.83 1.93 1.62
CA GLN A 12 -5.10 1.72 2.31
C GLN A 12 -6.13 2.78 1.99
N ASP A 13 -5.75 3.81 1.26
CA ASP A 13 -6.68 4.88 0.99
C ASP A 13 -7.74 4.42 0.01
N ASN A 14 -8.90 4.37 0.54
CA ASN A 14 -10.08 3.94 -0.13
C ASN A 14 -10.81 5.20 -0.63
N ASP A 15 -10.79 5.41 -1.94
CA ASP A 15 -11.47 6.56 -2.56
C ASP A 15 -12.94 6.60 -2.18
N THR A 16 -13.56 5.45 -2.01
CA THR A 16 -14.95 5.34 -1.59
C THR A 16 -15.13 5.85 -0.16
N PHE A 17 -14.26 5.46 0.75
CA PHE A 17 -14.29 5.96 2.13
C PHE A 17 -14.05 7.46 2.19
N THR A 18 -13.13 7.97 1.40
CA THR A 18 -12.86 9.41 1.31
C THR A 18 -14.07 10.16 0.76
N ARG A 19 -14.75 9.62 -0.24
CA ARG A 19 -16.00 10.20 -0.77
C ARG A 19 -17.09 10.28 0.30
N LEU A 20 -17.28 9.20 1.05
CA LEU A 20 -18.27 9.14 2.12
C LEU A 20 -17.97 10.12 3.25
N THR A 21 -16.71 10.24 3.63
CA THR A 21 -16.27 11.20 4.65
C THR A 21 -16.48 12.65 4.18
N ARG A 22 -16.24 12.91 2.91
CA ARG A 22 -16.50 14.25 2.32
C ARG A 22 -17.97 14.59 2.30
N ASN A 23 -18.82 13.65 1.99
CA ASN A 23 -20.26 13.87 2.02
C ASN A 23 -20.75 14.23 3.43
N ASP A 24 -20.18 13.61 4.44
CA ASP A 24 -20.44 13.96 5.83
C ASP A 24 -20.05 15.40 6.17
N GLU A 25 -18.98 15.90 5.61
CA GLU A 25 -18.56 17.29 5.82
C GLU A 25 -19.42 18.30 5.07
N LYS A 26 -19.93 17.94 3.90
CA LYS A 26 -20.74 18.85 3.09
C LYS A 26 -22.11 19.14 3.68
N ASP A 27 -22.70 18.19 4.36
CA ASP A 27 -24.04 18.33 4.93
C ASP A 27 -24.10 19.31 6.11
N ASP A 28 -23.00 19.66 6.71
CA ASP A 28 -22.97 20.49 7.94
C ASP A 28 -23.01 21.99 7.69
N TRP A 29 -22.64 22.47 6.48
CA TRP A 29 -22.37 23.90 6.34
C TRP A 29 -22.66 24.44 4.92
N LEU A 30 -23.93 24.73 4.64
CA LEU A 30 -24.30 25.27 3.34
C LEU A 30 -23.52 26.53 2.97
N LYS A 31 -23.35 27.47 3.89
CA LYS A 31 -22.57 28.69 3.65
C LYS A 31 -21.06 28.45 3.55
N ARG A 32 -20.56 27.48 4.29
CA ARG A 32 -19.16 27.07 4.22
C ARG A 32 -18.92 26.23 2.97
N GLY A 33 -19.86 25.37 2.61
CA GLY A 33 -19.84 24.60 1.38
C GLY A 33 -19.72 25.48 0.15
N VAL A 34 -20.54 26.51 0.06
CA VAL A 34 -20.49 27.46 -1.07
C VAL A 34 -19.15 28.21 -1.12
N ARG A 35 -18.61 28.61 0.03
CA ARG A 35 -17.28 29.26 0.08
C ARG A 35 -16.17 28.30 -0.23
N SER A 36 -16.25 27.07 0.25
CA SER A 36 -15.30 26.03 -0.03
C SER A 36 -15.34 25.64 -1.50
N ASP A 37 -16.50 25.44 -2.06
CA ASP A 37 -16.68 25.12 -3.47
C ASP A 37 -16.20 26.25 -4.39
N ALA A 38 -16.46 27.50 -4.02
CA ALA A 38 -15.90 28.66 -4.74
C ALA A 38 -14.37 28.72 -4.64
N ALA A 39 -13.81 28.47 -3.46
CA ALA A 39 -12.38 28.43 -3.26
C ALA A 39 -11.73 27.26 -4.03
N ASP A 40 -12.38 26.12 -4.06
CA ASP A 40 -11.93 24.94 -4.81
C ASP A 40 -12.00 25.18 -6.32
N LEU A 41 -13.02 25.85 -6.81
CA LEU A 41 -13.11 26.27 -8.21
C LEU A 41 -11.98 27.22 -8.60
N TYR A 42 -11.64 28.18 -7.74
CA TYR A 42 -10.48 29.05 -7.96
C TYR A 42 -9.16 28.28 -7.95
N ARG A 43 -8.99 27.36 -7.02
CA ARG A 43 -7.79 26.51 -6.94
C ARG A 43 -7.64 25.57 -8.13
N GLN A 44 -8.75 25.09 -8.71
CA GLN A 44 -8.72 24.26 -9.91
C GLN A 44 -8.17 24.97 -11.13
N GLN A 45 -8.16 26.30 -11.13
CA GLN A 45 -7.61 27.10 -12.22
C GLN A 45 -6.14 27.47 -12.04
N ASP A 46 -5.55 27.16 -10.90
CA ASP A 46 -4.20 27.54 -10.56
C ASP A 46 -3.21 26.40 -10.77
N LEU A 47 -1.97 26.79 -11.09
CA LEU A 47 -0.83 25.91 -10.98
C LEU A 47 -0.54 25.67 -9.49
N ASN A 48 -0.49 24.42 -9.07
CA ASN A 48 -0.15 24.09 -7.70
C ASN A 48 1.18 23.34 -7.64
N VAL A 49 1.98 23.67 -6.64
CA VAL A 49 3.21 22.95 -6.30
C VAL A 49 3.06 22.40 -4.90
N THR A 50 3.23 21.09 -4.77
CA THR A 50 3.13 20.39 -3.48
C THR A 50 4.47 19.75 -3.16
N LEU A 51 4.93 19.96 -1.94
CA LEU A 51 6.10 19.30 -1.38
C LEU A 51 5.68 18.59 -0.10
N GLU A 52 5.91 17.29 -0.05
CA GLU A 52 5.60 16.49 1.11
C GLU A 52 6.80 15.61 1.50
N HIS A 53 6.95 15.39 2.78
CA HIS A 53 7.91 14.44 3.32
C HIS A 53 7.18 13.45 4.20
N ASP A 54 7.39 12.16 3.96
CA ASP A 54 6.79 11.07 4.71
C ASP A 54 7.88 10.16 5.28
N TYR A 55 7.66 9.74 6.51
CA TYR A 55 8.49 8.76 7.20
C TYR A 55 7.63 7.56 7.56
N TRP A 56 8.08 6.37 7.18
CA TRP A 56 7.35 5.14 7.45
C TRP A 56 8.31 3.99 7.68
N GLY A 57 7.82 2.95 8.32
CA GLY A 57 8.64 1.80 8.60
C GLY A 57 7.94 0.73 9.40
N SER A 58 8.64 -0.35 9.62
CA SER A 58 8.21 -1.44 10.48
C SER A 58 9.42 -2.01 11.22
N SER A 59 9.23 -2.40 12.46
CA SER A 59 10.26 -3.09 13.22
C SER A 59 10.42 -4.54 12.75
N GLY A 60 11.62 -5.06 12.78
CA GLY A 60 11.93 -6.41 12.34
C GLY A 60 13.39 -6.75 12.56
N THR A 61 13.91 -7.67 11.78
CA THR A 61 15.30 -8.12 11.87
C THR A 61 16.20 -7.22 11.03
N GLY A 62 17.28 -6.71 11.62
CA GLY A 62 18.26 -5.89 10.93
C GLY A 62 18.84 -6.61 9.71
N GLY A 63 18.97 -5.89 8.60
CA GLY A 63 19.45 -6.39 7.33
C GLY A 63 18.37 -6.69 6.31
N TYR A 64 17.12 -6.98 6.69
CA TYR A 64 16.06 -7.28 5.74
C TYR A 64 14.64 -6.86 6.12
N SER A 65 14.22 -6.88 7.37
CA SER A 65 12.85 -6.57 7.76
C SER A 65 12.70 -5.40 8.73
N ASP A 66 13.77 -4.87 9.26
CA ASP A 66 13.75 -3.66 10.10
C ASP A 66 13.77 -2.40 9.21
N LEU A 67 12.61 -2.04 8.69
CA LEU A 67 12.49 -1.02 7.66
C LEU A 67 12.35 0.38 8.26
N LYS A 68 13.16 1.31 7.75
CA LYS A 68 13.02 2.76 7.93
C LYS A 68 13.07 3.41 6.56
N ALA A 69 12.00 4.10 6.21
CA ALA A 69 11.88 4.71 4.89
C ALA A 69 11.53 6.19 5.00
N HIS A 70 12.13 6.97 4.11
CA HIS A 70 11.83 8.37 3.91
C HIS A 70 11.44 8.60 2.46
N THR A 71 10.36 9.31 2.25
CA THR A 71 9.94 9.73 0.92
C THR A 71 9.73 11.23 0.91
N THR A 72 10.39 11.90 -0.01
CA THR A 72 10.14 13.31 -0.31
C THR A 72 9.48 13.40 -1.67
N MET A 73 8.28 13.92 -1.70
CA MET A 73 7.46 14.03 -2.90
C MET A 73 7.39 15.48 -3.37
N LEU A 74 7.65 15.70 -4.63
CA LEU A 74 7.40 16.96 -5.32
C LEU A 74 6.38 16.71 -6.43
N GLN A 75 5.28 17.46 -6.38
CA GLN A 75 4.23 17.38 -7.41
C GLN A 75 3.91 18.77 -7.92
N VAL A 76 3.81 18.89 -9.23
CA VAL A 76 3.31 20.08 -9.90
C VAL A 76 2.08 19.68 -10.68
N ASP A 77 0.97 20.36 -10.44
CA ASP A 77 -0.26 20.13 -11.15
C ASP A 77 -0.88 21.41 -11.68
N ALA A 78 -1.50 21.30 -12.84
CA ALA A 78 -2.07 22.44 -13.54
C ALA A 78 -3.35 22.01 -14.28
N PRO A 79 -4.28 22.95 -14.52
CA PRO A 79 -5.44 22.66 -15.35
C PRO A 79 -5.03 22.26 -16.76
N TYR A 80 -5.68 21.25 -17.29
CA TYR A 80 -5.53 20.82 -18.67
C TYR A 80 -6.85 20.18 -19.15
N SER A 81 -7.40 20.70 -20.25
CA SER A 81 -8.71 20.28 -20.74
C SER A 81 -9.79 20.47 -19.65
N ASP A 82 -10.63 19.49 -19.40
CA ASP A 82 -11.66 19.48 -18.36
C ASP A 82 -11.22 18.88 -17.03
N GLY A 83 -9.91 18.80 -16.81
CA GLY A 83 -9.31 18.21 -15.63
C GLY A 83 -8.00 18.85 -15.25
N ARG A 84 -7.19 18.12 -14.52
CA ARG A 84 -5.88 18.55 -14.09
C ARG A 84 -4.81 17.53 -14.47
N MET A 85 -3.73 18.04 -15.00
CA MET A 85 -2.54 17.28 -15.30
C MET A 85 -1.53 17.44 -14.17
N PHE A 86 -0.81 16.37 -13.82
CA PHE A 86 0.24 16.45 -12.83
C PHE A 86 1.52 15.79 -13.31
N PHE A 87 2.62 16.32 -12.81
CA PHE A 87 3.94 15.71 -12.82
C PHE A 87 4.39 15.52 -11.38
N ARG A 88 4.88 14.31 -11.07
CA ARG A 88 5.31 13.95 -9.72
C ARG A 88 6.68 13.30 -9.75
N SER A 89 7.50 13.63 -8.76
CA SER A 89 8.75 12.94 -8.48
C SER A 89 8.83 12.59 -7.00
N ASP A 90 9.16 11.35 -6.72
CA ASP A 90 9.37 10.87 -5.35
C ASP A 90 10.85 10.52 -5.17
N PHE A 91 11.46 11.06 -4.13
CA PHE A 91 12.79 10.69 -3.68
C PHE A 91 12.65 9.75 -2.50
N VAL A 92 13.03 8.49 -2.70
CA VAL A 92 12.81 7.43 -1.72
C VAL A 92 14.15 6.95 -1.19
N ASN A 93 14.25 6.86 0.13
CA ASN A 93 15.37 6.23 0.82
C ASN A 93 14.80 5.14 1.74
N MET A 94 15.28 3.92 1.57
CA MET A 94 14.89 2.78 2.39
C MET A 94 16.15 2.15 3.01
N ASN A 95 16.11 1.99 4.35
CA ASN A 95 17.17 1.39 5.11
C ASN A 95 16.60 0.26 5.97
N VAL A 96 17.16 -0.92 5.86
CA VAL A 96 16.76 -2.10 6.66
C VAL A 96 17.80 -2.50 7.71
N GLY A 97 18.77 -1.64 7.96
CA GLY A 97 19.77 -1.85 8.97
C GLY A 97 20.88 -2.80 8.53
N SER A 98 21.49 -3.47 9.48
CA SER A 98 22.63 -4.34 9.26
C SER A 98 22.35 -5.74 9.76
N PHE A 99 22.83 -6.74 9.03
CA PHE A 99 22.81 -8.13 9.49
C PHE A 99 23.62 -8.29 10.75
N SER A 100 23.11 -9.06 11.70
CA SER A 100 23.87 -9.52 12.84
C SER A 100 24.86 -10.60 12.40
N THR A 101 25.97 -10.71 13.11
CA THR A 101 26.96 -11.74 12.87
C THR A 101 27.08 -12.65 14.09
N ASN A 102 27.35 -13.95 13.85
CA ASN A 102 27.69 -14.88 14.91
C ASN A 102 29.14 -14.67 15.37
N ALA A 103 29.60 -15.49 16.32
CA ALA A 103 30.99 -15.41 16.85
C ALA A 103 32.08 -15.56 15.79
N ASP A 104 31.80 -16.23 14.68
CA ASP A 104 32.70 -16.43 13.54
C ASP A 104 32.63 -15.31 12.51
N GLY A 105 31.83 -14.26 12.75
CA GLY A 105 31.65 -13.13 11.84
C GLY A 105 30.78 -13.43 10.62
N LYS A 106 30.05 -14.51 10.64
CA LYS A 106 29.12 -14.91 9.56
C LYS A 106 27.70 -14.53 9.89
N TRP A 107 26.90 -14.30 8.86
CA TRP A 107 25.51 -13.98 9.04
C TRP A 107 24.69 -15.24 9.31
N ASP A 108 23.90 -15.21 10.36
CA ASP A 108 23.05 -16.31 10.77
C ASP A 108 21.58 -15.92 10.53
N ASP A 109 21.21 -15.72 9.26
CA ASP A 109 19.92 -15.17 8.91
C ASP A 109 19.20 -15.95 7.81
N ASN A 110 17.87 -15.90 7.86
CA ASN A 110 16.96 -16.50 6.89
C ASN A 110 16.77 -15.61 5.67
N TRP A 111 17.83 -15.01 5.16
CA TRP A 111 17.82 -14.11 4.03
C TRP A 111 18.65 -14.67 2.87
N GLY A 112 18.16 -14.44 1.62
CA GLY A 112 18.86 -14.94 0.45
C GLY A 112 19.08 -16.44 0.50
N THR A 113 20.31 -16.87 0.33
CA THR A 113 20.74 -18.27 0.44
C THR A 113 21.60 -18.52 1.68
N CYS A 114 21.55 -17.65 2.67
CA CYS A 114 22.43 -17.70 3.83
C CYS A 114 22.25 -18.95 4.71
N THR A 115 21.12 -19.64 4.60
CA THR A 115 20.91 -20.92 5.30
C THR A 115 21.56 -22.11 4.59
N LEU A 116 21.96 -21.96 3.32
CA LEU A 116 22.62 -23.00 2.53
C LEU A 116 24.13 -22.84 2.53
N GLN A 117 24.59 -21.60 2.48
CA GLN A 117 26.00 -21.22 2.49
C GLN A 117 26.11 -19.94 3.29
N ASP A 118 27.08 -19.86 4.19
CA ASP A 118 27.32 -18.69 5.01
C ASP A 118 27.51 -17.44 4.14
N CYS A 119 26.74 -16.40 4.43
CA CYS A 119 26.87 -15.13 3.74
C CYS A 119 27.94 -14.26 4.33
N SER A 120 28.56 -13.44 3.51
CA SER A 120 29.59 -12.49 3.90
C SER A 120 29.48 -11.22 3.04
N GLY A 121 30.20 -10.19 3.42
CA GLY A 121 30.23 -8.92 2.71
C GLY A 121 29.63 -7.77 3.50
N ASN A 122 29.12 -6.77 2.81
CA ASN A 122 28.53 -5.60 3.47
C ASN A 122 27.24 -5.99 4.20
N ARG A 123 27.24 -5.77 5.50
CA ARG A 123 26.11 -6.10 6.37
C ARG A 123 24.96 -5.09 6.29
N SER A 124 25.26 -3.86 5.92
CA SER A 124 24.25 -2.81 5.83
C SER A 124 23.49 -2.89 4.52
N GLN A 125 22.18 -2.78 4.60
CA GLN A 125 21.29 -2.81 3.45
C GLN A 125 20.48 -1.50 3.38
N SER A 126 20.73 -0.74 2.35
CA SER A 126 19.98 0.48 2.07
C SER A 126 19.97 0.77 0.57
N ASP A 127 18.89 1.33 0.09
CA ASP A 127 18.77 1.81 -1.27
C ASP A 127 18.05 3.16 -1.30
N SER A 128 18.42 3.96 -2.28
CA SER A 128 17.76 5.23 -2.55
C SER A 128 17.60 5.45 -4.05
N GLY A 129 16.61 6.20 -4.41
CA GLY A 129 16.35 6.50 -5.81
C GLY A 129 15.23 7.51 -5.97
N ALA A 130 14.98 7.88 -7.20
CA ALA A 130 13.94 8.82 -7.58
C ALA A 130 13.00 8.18 -8.60
N SER A 131 11.70 8.36 -8.39
CA SER A 131 10.67 8.00 -9.33
C SER A 131 10.12 9.24 -10.03
N VAL A 132 9.58 9.04 -11.23
CA VAL A 132 8.85 10.07 -11.97
C VAL A 132 7.52 9.51 -12.42
N ALA A 133 6.49 10.36 -12.42
CA ALA A 133 5.17 10.00 -12.91
C ALA A 133 4.47 11.20 -13.52
N VAL A 134 3.62 10.95 -14.48
CA VAL A 134 2.68 11.92 -15.03
C VAL A 134 1.28 11.33 -14.98
N GLY A 135 0.30 12.20 -14.88
CA GLY A 135 -1.09 11.76 -14.88
C GLY A 135 -2.06 12.90 -15.13
N TRP A 136 -3.29 12.52 -15.27
CA TRP A 136 -4.39 13.46 -15.48
C TRP A 136 -5.65 12.92 -14.78
N ARG A 137 -6.47 13.81 -14.27
CA ARG A 137 -7.73 13.45 -13.63
C ARG A 137 -8.78 14.52 -13.80
N ASN A 138 -10.01 14.06 -13.87
CA ASN A 138 -11.21 14.86 -13.65
C ASN A 138 -12.18 14.12 -12.73
N ASP A 139 -13.44 14.52 -12.69
CA ASP A 139 -14.44 13.88 -11.83
C ASP A 139 -14.80 12.45 -12.26
N VAL A 140 -14.51 12.08 -13.49
CA VAL A 140 -14.89 10.80 -14.10
C VAL A 140 -13.67 9.90 -14.32
N TRP A 141 -12.60 10.44 -14.92
CA TRP A 141 -11.42 9.69 -15.31
C TRP A 141 -10.21 10.07 -14.46
N SER A 142 -9.38 9.09 -14.23
CA SER A 142 -8.05 9.27 -13.65
C SER A 142 -7.09 8.28 -14.29
N TRP A 143 -5.91 8.74 -14.67
CA TRP A 143 -4.84 7.86 -15.13
C TRP A 143 -3.48 8.41 -14.72
N ASP A 144 -2.52 7.53 -14.52
CA ASP A 144 -1.13 7.87 -14.29
C ASP A 144 -0.21 6.81 -14.89
N ILE A 145 0.98 7.24 -15.21
CA ILE A 145 2.08 6.38 -15.65
C ILE A 145 3.38 6.94 -15.10
N GLY A 146 4.24 6.05 -14.66
CA GLY A 146 5.53 6.43 -14.10
C GLY A 146 6.42 5.23 -13.87
N THR A 147 7.44 5.44 -13.06
CA THR A 147 8.42 4.42 -12.72
C THR A 147 8.46 4.18 -11.22
N THR A 148 8.90 3.00 -10.81
CA THR A 148 9.41 2.79 -9.46
C THR A 148 10.74 3.53 -9.30
N PRO A 149 11.23 3.77 -8.08
CA PRO A 149 12.43 4.58 -7.90
C PRO A 149 13.63 4.01 -8.66
N MET A 150 14.19 4.84 -9.54
CA MET A 150 15.44 4.57 -10.23
C MET A 150 16.59 4.67 -9.23
N GLY A 151 17.44 3.68 -9.20
CA GLY A 151 18.51 3.53 -8.20
C GLY A 151 18.34 2.29 -7.32
N PHE A 152 17.16 1.72 -7.27
CA PHE A 152 16.93 0.41 -6.68
C PHE A 152 17.33 -0.71 -7.65
N ASN A 153 17.45 -1.93 -7.14
CA ASN A 153 17.87 -3.08 -7.95
C ASN A 153 16.90 -3.43 -9.08
N GLU A 154 15.58 -3.27 -8.82
CA GLU A 154 14.52 -3.51 -9.79
C GLU A 154 13.72 -2.24 -10.03
N VAL A 155 13.64 -1.83 -11.29
CA VAL A 155 12.92 -0.65 -11.74
C VAL A 155 11.92 -1.06 -12.80
N ASP A 156 10.66 -0.68 -12.60
CA ASP A 156 9.57 -1.03 -13.50
C ASP A 156 8.70 0.18 -13.83
N VAL A 157 8.04 0.12 -14.97
CA VAL A 157 6.98 1.06 -15.32
C VAL A 157 5.71 0.63 -14.58
N VAL A 158 5.07 1.59 -13.93
CA VAL A 158 3.84 1.38 -13.16
C VAL A 158 2.81 2.44 -13.54
N GLY A 159 1.57 2.21 -13.21
CA GLY A 159 0.52 3.15 -13.50
C GLY A 159 -0.86 2.55 -13.30
N GLY A 160 -1.87 3.35 -13.59
CA GLY A 160 -3.24 2.91 -13.46
C GLY A 160 -4.20 3.81 -14.22
N ILE A 161 -5.40 3.31 -14.39
CA ILE A 161 -6.52 4.03 -14.96
C ILE A 161 -7.77 3.72 -14.15
N SER A 162 -8.59 4.73 -13.90
CA SER A 162 -9.87 4.54 -13.22
C SER A 162 -10.97 5.32 -13.91
N TYR A 163 -12.18 4.81 -13.82
CA TYR A 163 -13.40 5.42 -14.29
C TYR A 163 -14.43 5.40 -13.16
N SER A 164 -15.03 6.55 -12.90
CA SER A 164 -16.06 6.72 -11.86
C SER A 164 -17.32 7.30 -12.47
N ASP A 165 -18.45 6.75 -12.09
CA ASP A 165 -19.77 7.26 -12.49
C ASP A 165 -20.81 6.87 -11.44
N ASP A 166 -22.04 7.30 -11.64
CA ASP A 166 -23.16 7.01 -10.78
C ASP A 166 -24.29 6.33 -11.56
N ILE A 167 -24.92 5.36 -10.92
CA ILE A 167 -26.17 4.74 -11.36
C ILE A 167 -27.23 5.09 -10.32
N GLY A 168 -27.97 6.19 -10.55
CA GLY A 168 -28.87 6.73 -9.54
C GLY A 168 -28.09 7.12 -8.27
N PRO A 169 -28.46 6.60 -7.09
CA PRO A 169 -27.76 6.88 -5.84
C PRO A 169 -26.50 6.05 -5.62
N LEU A 170 -26.22 5.08 -6.49
CA LEU A 170 -25.05 4.21 -6.39
C LEU A 170 -23.88 4.81 -7.16
N GLY A 171 -22.81 5.13 -6.45
CA GLY A 171 -21.54 5.50 -7.06
C GLY A 171 -20.67 4.26 -7.28
N TYR A 172 -19.97 4.20 -8.40
CA TYR A 172 -19.03 3.13 -8.66
C TYR A 172 -17.73 3.66 -9.26
N THR A 173 -16.66 2.94 -9.03
CA THR A 173 -15.35 3.17 -9.63
C THR A 173 -14.78 1.83 -10.07
N VAL A 174 -14.33 1.77 -11.30
CA VAL A 174 -13.58 0.63 -11.83
C VAL A 174 -12.16 1.08 -12.12
N ASN A 175 -11.19 0.22 -11.86
CA ASN A 175 -9.79 0.53 -12.14
C ASN A 175 -9.02 -0.68 -12.68
N ALA A 176 -7.95 -0.38 -13.38
CA ALA A 176 -6.90 -1.33 -13.71
C ALA A 176 -5.57 -0.68 -13.33
N HIS A 177 -4.66 -1.44 -12.78
CA HIS A 177 -3.43 -0.88 -12.21
C HIS A 177 -2.27 -1.86 -12.26
N ARG A 178 -1.07 -1.27 -12.22
CA ARG A 178 0.18 -1.91 -11.86
C ARG A 178 0.84 -1.06 -10.78
N ARG A 179 1.00 -1.61 -9.57
CA ARG A 179 1.55 -0.89 -8.43
C ARG A 179 2.63 -1.72 -7.74
N PRO A 180 3.68 -1.09 -7.20
CA PRO A 180 4.66 -1.80 -6.42
C PRO A 180 4.10 -2.17 -5.04
N ILE A 181 4.57 -3.29 -4.52
CA ILE A 181 4.39 -3.64 -3.11
C ILE A 181 5.49 -2.93 -2.32
N SER A 182 5.11 -2.19 -1.30
CA SER A 182 6.03 -1.31 -0.55
C SER A 182 6.27 -1.71 0.90
N SER A 183 5.86 -2.91 1.28
CA SER A 183 5.94 -3.36 2.67
C SER A 183 7.35 -3.73 3.12
N SER A 184 8.27 -4.00 2.20
CA SER A 184 9.67 -4.29 2.49
C SER A 184 10.58 -3.76 1.39
N LEU A 185 11.87 -3.65 1.70
CA LEU A 185 12.86 -3.29 0.69
C LEU A 185 12.93 -4.35 -0.42
N LEU A 186 12.87 -5.63 -0.06
CA LEU A 186 12.88 -6.73 -1.01
C LEU A 186 11.70 -6.62 -1.99
N ALA A 187 10.49 -6.47 -1.48
CA ALA A 187 9.29 -6.38 -2.32
C ALA A 187 9.27 -5.11 -3.17
N PHE A 188 9.71 -3.99 -2.62
CA PHE A 188 9.63 -2.70 -3.30
C PHE A 188 10.73 -2.49 -4.32
N GLY A 189 11.98 -2.70 -3.92
CA GLY A 189 13.13 -2.36 -4.74
C GLY A 189 13.97 -3.55 -5.20
N GLY A 190 13.73 -4.72 -4.64
CA GLY A 190 14.58 -5.89 -4.86
C GLY A 190 15.88 -5.81 -4.06
N GLN A 191 16.49 -6.96 -3.88
CA GLN A 191 17.79 -7.09 -3.23
C GLN A 191 18.66 -8.05 -4.02
N LYS A 192 19.93 -8.11 -3.66
CA LYS A 192 20.92 -8.99 -4.27
C LYS A 192 21.46 -9.94 -3.23
N ASP A 193 21.39 -11.24 -3.53
CA ASP A 193 21.98 -12.27 -2.68
C ASP A 193 23.48 -12.03 -2.48
N SER A 194 24.03 -12.56 -1.41
CA SER A 194 25.46 -12.41 -1.10
C SER A 194 26.32 -12.78 -2.31
N PRO A 195 27.29 -11.96 -2.69
CA PRO A 195 28.22 -12.27 -3.79
C PRO A 195 29.03 -13.54 -3.54
N SER A 196 29.27 -13.91 -2.28
CA SER A 196 29.93 -15.16 -1.92
C SER A 196 29.05 -16.39 -2.18
N ASN A 197 27.77 -16.20 -2.39
CA ASN A 197 26.80 -17.25 -2.69
C ASN A 197 26.38 -17.15 -4.18
N THR A 198 25.12 -16.88 -4.48
CA THR A 198 24.64 -16.81 -5.87
C THR A 198 24.83 -15.43 -6.51
N GLY A 199 24.85 -14.36 -5.72
CA GLY A 199 24.87 -12.99 -6.21
C GLY A 199 23.67 -12.60 -7.04
N LYS A 200 22.61 -13.38 -7.06
CA LYS A 200 21.41 -13.13 -7.88
C LYS A 200 20.54 -12.04 -7.27
N LYS A 201 19.98 -11.21 -8.15
CA LYS A 201 18.96 -10.23 -7.77
C LYS A 201 17.60 -10.90 -7.73
N TRP A 202 16.78 -10.53 -6.75
CA TRP A 202 15.39 -10.96 -6.67
C TRP A 202 14.55 -9.91 -5.93
N GLY A 203 13.24 -9.97 -6.06
CA GLY A 203 12.33 -9.03 -5.44
C GLY A 203 11.73 -8.07 -6.47
N GLY A 204 11.34 -6.87 -6.01
CA GLY A 204 10.66 -5.92 -6.88
C GLY A 204 9.27 -6.42 -7.28
N VAL A 205 8.43 -6.70 -6.30
CA VAL A 205 7.10 -7.29 -6.53
C VAL A 205 6.12 -6.23 -6.99
N ARG A 206 5.41 -6.55 -8.08
CA ARG A 206 4.40 -5.67 -8.66
C ARG A 206 3.05 -6.36 -8.65
N ALA A 207 2.01 -5.59 -8.30
CA ALA A 207 0.63 -6.04 -8.32
C ALA A 207 -0.06 -5.50 -9.57
N ASP A 208 -0.39 -6.42 -10.49
CA ASP A 208 -1.15 -6.13 -11.70
C ASP A 208 -2.58 -6.60 -11.48
N GLY A 209 -3.53 -5.70 -11.50
CA GLY A 209 -4.88 -6.09 -11.17
C GLY A 209 -5.97 -5.13 -11.59
N VAL A 210 -7.16 -5.49 -11.18
CA VAL A 210 -8.38 -4.75 -11.40
C VAL A 210 -9.13 -4.58 -10.09
N GLY A 211 -9.95 -3.53 -10.01
CA GLY A 211 -10.75 -3.26 -8.83
C GLY A 211 -12.09 -2.66 -9.18
N LEU A 212 -13.06 -2.91 -8.30
CA LEU A 212 -14.38 -2.30 -8.34
C LEU A 212 -14.69 -1.76 -6.94
N SER A 213 -15.12 -0.51 -6.87
CA SER A 213 -15.59 0.12 -5.64
C SER A 213 -17.01 0.62 -5.83
N LEU A 214 -17.85 0.38 -4.84
CA LEU A 214 -19.24 0.79 -4.82
C LEU A 214 -19.50 1.64 -3.57
N SER A 215 -20.33 2.67 -3.72
CA SER A 215 -20.77 3.50 -2.60
C SER A 215 -22.23 3.86 -2.76
N TYR A 216 -22.96 3.78 -1.66
CA TYR A 216 -24.36 4.14 -1.60
C TYR A 216 -24.57 5.11 -0.45
N ASP A 217 -24.78 6.36 -0.80
CA ASP A 217 -25.06 7.45 0.15
C ASP A 217 -25.96 8.48 -0.52
N LYS A 218 -27.13 8.64 0.05
CA LYS A 218 -28.12 9.65 -0.41
C LYS A 218 -28.18 10.89 0.49
N GLY A 219 -27.17 11.09 1.36
CA GLY A 219 -27.26 12.11 2.42
C GLY A 219 -28.20 11.71 3.56
N GLU A 220 -28.62 10.47 3.63
CA GLU A 220 -29.44 9.92 4.69
C GLU A 220 -28.60 9.59 5.95
N ALA A 221 -29.28 9.05 6.98
CA ALA A 221 -28.64 8.72 8.24
C ALA A 221 -27.57 7.65 8.13
N ASN A 222 -27.54 6.85 7.07
CA ASN A 222 -26.60 5.77 6.88
C ASN A 222 -26.06 5.70 5.46
N GLY A 223 -24.95 5.00 5.31
CA GLY A 223 -24.32 4.71 4.03
C GLY A 223 -23.55 3.40 4.06
N VAL A 224 -23.34 2.84 2.88
CA VAL A 224 -22.64 1.56 2.67
C VAL A 224 -21.63 1.74 1.55
N TRP A 225 -20.47 1.12 1.71
CA TRP A 225 -19.49 1.02 0.65
C TRP A 225 -18.91 -0.38 0.59
N ALA A 226 -18.46 -0.78 -0.58
CA ALA A 226 -17.80 -2.06 -0.80
C ALA A 226 -16.71 -1.92 -1.86
N SER A 227 -15.67 -2.69 -1.74
CA SER A 227 -14.56 -2.73 -2.68
C SER A 227 -14.11 -4.17 -2.88
N LEU A 228 -13.89 -4.56 -4.13
CA LEU A 228 -13.35 -5.86 -4.50
C LEU A 228 -12.20 -5.63 -5.46
N SER A 229 -11.06 -6.27 -5.21
CA SER A 229 -9.90 -6.21 -6.08
C SER A 229 -9.23 -7.56 -6.21
N GLY A 230 -8.66 -7.82 -7.39
CA GLY A 230 -7.86 -8.99 -7.66
C GLY A 230 -6.56 -8.58 -8.34
N ASP A 231 -5.45 -9.14 -7.87
CA ASP A 231 -4.12 -8.84 -8.38
C ASP A 231 -3.32 -10.10 -8.63
N GLN A 232 -2.52 -10.06 -9.69
CA GLN A 232 -1.40 -10.95 -9.89
C GLN A 232 -0.14 -10.29 -9.33
N LEU A 233 0.61 -11.02 -8.52
CA LEU A 233 1.82 -10.53 -7.87
C LEU A 233 3.03 -11.22 -8.49
N THR A 234 3.87 -10.44 -9.14
CA THR A 234 5.07 -10.94 -9.82
C THR A 234 6.29 -10.09 -9.49
N GLY A 235 7.46 -10.70 -9.51
CA GLY A 235 8.72 -10.02 -9.27
C GLY A 235 9.88 -10.75 -9.92
N LYS A 236 11.04 -10.12 -9.91
CA LYS A 236 12.26 -10.69 -10.45
C LYS A 236 12.72 -11.86 -9.59
N ASN A 237 12.80 -13.06 -10.18
CA ASN A 237 13.20 -14.28 -9.47
C ASN A 237 12.38 -14.52 -8.19
N VAL A 238 11.09 -14.20 -8.24
CA VAL A 238 10.13 -14.39 -7.15
C VAL A 238 9.03 -15.33 -7.64
N GLU A 239 8.59 -16.22 -6.79
CA GLU A 239 7.44 -17.08 -7.08
C GLU A 239 6.20 -16.25 -7.38
N ASP A 240 5.47 -16.61 -8.42
CA ASP A 240 4.23 -15.95 -8.76
C ASP A 240 3.15 -16.19 -7.71
N ASN A 241 2.33 -15.20 -7.50
CA ASN A 241 1.25 -15.25 -6.53
C ASN A 241 0.05 -14.47 -7.06
N TRP A 242 -1.10 -14.68 -6.46
CA TRP A 242 -2.27 -13.84 -6.70
C TRP A 242 -2.99 -13.58 -5.37
N ARG A 243 -3.77 -12.50 -5.34
CA ARG A 243 -4.59 -12.14 -4.19
C ARG A 243 -5.94 -11.63 -4.61
N VAL A 244 -6.91 -11.83 -3.73
CA VAL A 244 -8.22 -11.21 -3.78
C VAL A 244 -8.45 -10.48 -2.46
N ARG A 245 -8.93 -9.23 -2.53
CA ARG A 245 -9.23 -8.42 -1.35
C ARG A 245 -10.65 -7.90 -1.45
N TRP A 246 -11.38 -8.11 -0.37
CA TRP A 246 -12.73 -7.60 -0.19
C TRP A 246 -12.76 -6.65 0.99
N MET A 247 -13.38 -5.50 0.82
CA MET A 247 -13.57 -4.52 1.89
C MET A 247 -14.99 -4.02 1.85
N THR A 248 -15.63 -3.94 3.01
CA THR A 248 -16.95 -3.34 3.16
C THR A 248 -16.96 -2.41 4.35
N GLY A 249 -17.82 -1.42 4.30
CA GLY A 249 -18.06 -0.52 5.40
C GLY A 249 -19.50 -0.07 5.42
N TYR A 250 -19.98 0.10 6.62
CA TYR A 250 -21.27 0.68 6.91
C TYR A 250 -21.06 1.79 7.94
N TYR A 251 -21.77 2.89 7.78
CA TYR A 251 -21.78 3.93 8.81
C TYR A 251 -23.21 4.37 9.09
N TYR A 252 -23.42 4.80 10.32
CA TYR A 252 -24.68 5.33 10.79
C TYR A 252 -24.44 6.60 11.61
N LYS A 253 -25.16 7.66 11.28
CA LYS A 253 -25.12 8.93 12.01
C LYS A 253 -26.11 8.85 13.17
N VAL A 254 -25.58 8.52 14.37
CA VAL A 254 -26.40 8.40 15.58
C VAL A 254 -26.98 9.76 15.99
N ILE A 255 -26.16 10.80 15.91
CA ILE A 255 -26.55 12.19 16.10
C ILE A 255 -26.14 12.96 14.84
N ASN A 256 -27.09 13.62 14.21
CA ASN A 256 -26.87 14.40 13.01
C ASN A 256 -27.53 15.79 13.15
N GLN A 257 -26.85 16.66 13.89
CA GLN A 257 -27.25 18.05 14.12
C GLN A 257 -26.21 18.98 13.48
N ASN A 258 -26.60 20.24 13.23
CA ASN A 258 -25.70 21.21 12.60
C ASN A 258 -24.42 21.49 13.41
N ASN A 259 -24.49 21.35 14.73
CA ASN A 259 -23.38 21.64 15.64
C ASN A 259 -22.81 20.39 16.31
N ARG A 260 -23.44 19.24 16.12
CA ARG A 260 -23.01 17.98 16.74
C ARG A 260 -23.28 16.83 15.80
N ARG A 261 -22.25 16.00 15.58
CA ARG A 261 -22.38 14.79 14.78
C ARG A 261 -21.65 13.64 15.48
N VAL A 262 -22.35 12.53 15.66
CA VAL A 262 -21.76 11.28 16.14
C VAL A 262 -22.05 10.22 15.09
N THR A 263 -20.99 9.61 14.58
CA THR A 263 -21.05 8.55 13.56
C THR A 263 -20.44 7.28 14.13
N ILE A 264 -21.11 6.16 13.95
CA ILE A 264 -20.60 4.84 14.26
C ILE A 264 -20.51 4.04 12.95
N GLY A 265 -19.45 3.28 12.79
CA GLY A 265 -19.24 2.46 11.60
C GLY A 265 -18.97 1.01 11.92
N LEU A 266 -19.00 0.20 10.89
CA LEU A 266 -18.54 -1.18 10.89
C LEU A 266 -17.75 -1.40 9.60
N ASN A 267 -16.48 -1.70 9.74
CA ASN A 267 -15.59 -2.01 8.62
C ASN A 267 -15.20 -3.48 8.65
N ASN A 268 -15.15 -4.09 7.49
CA ASN A 268 -14.77 -5.47 7.31
C ASN A 268 -13.73 -5.59 6.20
N MET A 269 -12.70 -6.41 6.42
CA MET A 269 -11.70 -6.76 5.41
C MET A 269 -11.55 -8.27 5.32
N ILE A 270 -11.53 -8.80 4.12
CA ILE A 270 -11.25 -10.19 3.84
C ILE A 270 -10.20 -10.25 2.74
N TRP A 271 -9.04 -10.84 3.06
CA TRP A 271 -7.96 -11.03 2.10
C TRP A 271 -7.69 -12.51 1.92
N HIS A 272 -7.36 -12.87 0.70
CA HIS A 272 -6.90 -14.21 0.36
C HIS A 272 -5.72 -14.10 -0.61
N TYR A 273 -4.59 -14.67 -0.22
CA TYR A 273 -3.42 -14.87 -1.09
C TYR A 273 -3.30 -16.36 -1.40
N ASP A 274 -2.87 -16.68 -2.61
CA ASP A 274 -2.66 -18.07 -3.01
C ASP A 274 -1.52 -18.72 -2.22
N LYS A 275 -0.40 -18.00 -2.03
CA LYS A 275 0.81 -18.50 -1.38
C LYS A 275 1.31 -17.52 -0.33
N ASP A 276 1.91 -18.05 0.72
CA ASP A 276 2.64 -17.25 1.70
C ASP A 276 4.08 -17.05 1.21
N LEU A 277 4.36 -15.85 0.72
CA LEU A 277 5.67 -15.42 0.25
C LEU A 277 6.25 -14.32 1.14
N SER A 278 5.95 -14.35 2.42
CA SER A 278 6.41 -13.36 3.38
C SER A 278 7.87 -13.52 3.79
N GLY A 279 8.50 -14.62 3.44
CA GLY A 279 9.91 -14.86 3.72
C GLY A 279 10.87 -14.05 2.87
N TYR A 280 12.13 -14.08 3.24
CA TYR A 280 13.23 -13.34 2.61
C TYR A 280 14.29 -14.24 1.99
N SER A 281 14.03 -15.52 1.88
CA SER A 281 14.89 -16.45 1.15
C SER A 281 14.79 -16.21 -0.35
N LEU A 282 15.83 -16.58 -1.09
CA LEU A 282 15.86 -16.40 -2.54
C LEU A 282 14.65 -17.09 -3.21
N GLY A 283 13.86 -16.31 -3.92
CA GLY A 283 12.60 -16.75 -4.51
C GLY A 283 11.35 -16.32 -3.74
N GLN A 284 11.48 -15.94 -2.49
CA GLN A 284 10.40 -15.36 -1.67
C GLN A 284 10.23 -13.88 -1.98
N GLY A 285 9.06 -13.33 -1.63
CA GLY A 285 8.71 -11.95 -1.99
C GLY A 285 8.92 -10.91 -0.90
N GLY A 286 9.00 -11.32 0.34
CA GLY A 286 9.16 -10.40 1.48
C GLY A 286 7.95 -9.53 1.77
N TYR A 287 6.76 -9.98 1.44
CA TYR A 287 5.50 -9.26 1.71
C TYR A 287 4.50 -10.13 2.44
N TYR A 288 3.71 -9.50 3.32
CA TYR A 288 2.66 -10.17 4.07
C TYR A 288 1.61 -10.73 3.11
N SER A 289 1.41 -12.03 3.13
CA SER A 289 0.58 -12.76 2.17
C SER A 289 -0.20 -13.89 2.83
N PRO A 290 -1.11 -13.59 3.76
CA PRO A 290 -1.88 -14.61 4.46
C PRO A 290 -2.86 -15.30 3.51
N GLN A 291 -3.09 -16.59 3.71
CA GLN A 291 -4.07 -17.33 2.92
C GLN A 291 -5.49 -16.99 3.37
N GLU A 292 -5.65 -16.65 4.64
CA GLU A 292 -6.90 -16.11 5.16
C GLU A 292 -6.58 -14.92 6.07
N TYR A 293 -7.25 -13.81 5.81
CA TYR A 293 -7.23 -12.64 6.68
C TYR A 293 -8.64 -12.11 6.80
N LEU A 294 -9.12 -11.95 8.02
CA LEU A 294 -10.42 -11.40 8.33
C LEU A 294 -10.27 -10.36 9.41
N SER A 295 -10.83 -9.19 9.19
CA SER A 295 -10.81 -8.13 10.18
C SER A 295 -12.15 -7.42 10.27
N PHE A 296 -12.49 -7.02 11.49
CA PHE A 296 -13.63 -6.17 11.80
C PHE A 296 -13.15 -4.97 12.60
N ALA A 297 -13.65 -3.80 12.29
CA ALA A 297 -13.38 -2.59 13.06
C ALA A 297 -14.67 -1.81 13.26
N ILE A 298 -14.82 -1.22 14.43
CA ILE A 298 -15.95 -0.37 14.79
C ILE A 298 -15.39 1.02 15.14
N PRO A 299 -15.30 1.92 14.14
CA PRO A 299 -14.90 3.30 14.37
C PRO A 299 -16.08 4.11 14.94
N VAL A 300 -15.79 4.98 15.88
CA VAL A 300 -16.72 5.98 16.39
C VAL A 300 -16.08 7.34 16.25
N MET A 301 -16.82 8.27 15.68
CA MET A 301 -16.37 9.63 15.47
C MET A 301 -17.36 10.60 16.08
N TRP A 302 -16.86 11.54 16.85
CA TRP A 302 -17.64 12.62 17.45
C TRP A 302 -17.08 13.97 17.03
N ARG A 303 -17.91 14.77 16.34
CA ARG A 303 -17.62 16.14 15.97
C ARG A 303 -18.61 17.08 16.65
N GLU A 304 -18.08 18.12 17.24
CA GLU A 304 -18.91 19.16 17.88
C GLU A 304 -18.32 20.54 17.62
N ARG A 305 -19.20 21.52 17.50
CA ARG A 305 -18.83 22.90 17.28
C ARG A 305 -19.67 23.82 18.15
N THR A 306 -18.99 24.75 18.79
CA THR A 306 -19.56 25.92 19.47
C THR A 306 -19.20 27.19 18.68
N GLU A 307 -19.65 28.36 19.11
CA GLU A 307 -19.31 29.62 18.44
C GLU A 307 -17.82 29.87 18.30
N ASN A 308 -17.02 29.45 19.28
CA ASN A 308 -15.60 29.74 19.33
C ASN A 308 -14.70 28.51 19.24
N TRP A 309 -15.26 27.31 19.33
CA TRP A 309 -14.51 26.07 19.40
C TRP A 309 -15.09 25.00 18.48
N SER A 310 -14.22 24.26 17.87
CA SER A 310 -14.61 23.00 17.20
C SER A 310 -13.65 21.91 17.65
N TRP A 311 -14.18 20.71 17.84
CA TRP A 311 -13.36 19.57 18.22
C TRP A 311 -13.89 18.28 17.60
N GLU A 312 -12.99 17.35 17.46
CA GLU A 312 -13.25 16.03 16.90
C GLU A 312 -12.55 14.98 17.72
N LEU A 313 -13.29 13.97 18.13
CA LEU A 313 -12.77 12.81 18.81
C LEU A 313 -13.09 11.55 18.04
N GLY A 314 -12.10 10.67 17.90
CA GLY A 314 -12.27 9.38 17.24
C GLY A 314 -11.72 8.26 18.11
N ALA A 315 -12.42 7.15 18.10
CA ALA A 315 -11.97 5.90 18.70
C ALA A 315 -12.39 4.73 17.81
N SER A 316 -11.59 3.68 17.79
CA SER A 316 -11.90 2.48 17.02
C SER A 316 -11.48 1.23 17.81
N GLY A 317 -12.38 0.27 17.88
CA GLY A 317 -12.09 -1.09 18.31
C GLY A 317 -11.97 -2.00 17.10
N SER A 318 -10.95 -2.86 17.06
CA SER A 318 -10.74 -3.77 15.95
C SER A 318 -10.39 -5.17 16.42
N TRP A 319 -10.79 -6.14 15.59
CA TRP A 319 -10.45 -7.54 15.75
C TRP A 319 -9.98 -8.07 14.42
N SER A 320 -8.92 -8.88 14.43
CA SER A 320 -8.42 -9.52 13.22
C SER A 320 -8.02 -10.96 13.48
N HIS A 321 -8.15 -11.78 12.44
CA HIS A 321 -7.72 -13.16 12.41
C HIS A 321 -6.98 -13.43 11.11
N SER A 322 -5.84 -14.09 11.19
CA SER A 322 -5.08 -14.48 10.01
C SER A 322 -4.64 -15.92 10.11
N ARG A 323 -4.54 -16.57 8.95
CA ARG A 323 -4.02 -17.93 8.83
C ARG A 323 -3.09 -17.99 7.62
N THR A 324 -1.94 -18.63 7.80
CA THR A 324 -0.97 -18.88 6.75
C THR A 324 -0.76 -20.37 6.57
N LYS A 325 -0.53 -20.78 5.31
CA LYS A 325 -0.12 -22.14 4.97
C LYS A 325 1.39 -22.17 4.80
N THR A 326 1.98 -23.26 5.22
CA THR A 326 3.41 -23.51 5.03
C THR A 326 3.78 -23.51 3.56
N MET A 327 4.83 -22.80 3.21
CA MET A 327 5.42 -22.76 1.87
C MET A 327 6.88 -23.20 1.91
N PRO A 328 7.41 -23.79 0.83
CA PRO A 328 8.83 -24.09 0.73
C PRO A 328 9.69 -22.84 0.97
N ARG A 329 10.76 -22.97 1.73
CA ARG A 329 11.71 -21.87 1.95
C ARG A 329 12.30 -21.36 0.64
N TYR A 330 12.62 -22.27 -0.27
CA TYR A 330 13.14 -21.97 -1.60
C TYR A 330 12.12 -22.43 -2.65
N PRO A 331 11.14 -21.57 -3.02
CA PRO A 331 10.05 -21.98 -3.92
C PRO A 331 10.52 -22.16 -5.37
N LEU A 332 11.64 -21.58 -5.74
CA LEU A 332 12.20 -21.63 -7.09
C LEU A 332 13.55 -22.35 -7.08
N MET A 333 13.53 -23.66 -7.12
CA MET A 333 14.71 -24.51 -7.04
C MET A 333 15.70 -24.29 -8.20
N ASN A 334 15.22 -23.80 -9.33
CA ASN A 334 16.08 -23.47 -10.47
C ASN A 334 17.06 -22.32 -10.20
N LEU A 335 16.79 -21.50 -9.19
CA LEU A 335 17.70 -20.42 -8.78
C LEU A 335 18.83 -20.91 -7.89
N ILE A 336 18.70 -22.11 -7.34
CA ILE A 336 19.66 -22.67 -6.38
C ILE A 336 20.73 -23.44 -7.15
N PRO A 337 22.02 -23.24 -6.87
CA PRO A 337 23.10 -24.04 -7.45
C PRO A 337 22.89 -25.53 -7.20
N THR A 338 23.28 -26.34 -8.17
CA THR A 338 23.05 -27.80 -8.13
C THR A 338 23.63 -28.45 -6.87
N ASP A 339 24.78 -27.97 -6.39
CA ASP A 339 25.45 -28.50 -5.20
C ASP A 339 24.62 -28.29 -3.92
N TRP A 340 23.69 -27.32 -3.90
CA TRP A 340 22.92 -26.95 -2.72
C TRP A 340 21.46 -27.39 -2.82
N GLN A 341 21.02 -27.95 -3.95
CA GLN A 341 19.60 -28.23 -4.19
C GLN A 341 19.06 -29.30 -3.24
N GLU A 342 19.86 -30.31 -2.88
CA GLU A 342 19.44 -31.33 -1.93
C GLU A 342 19.17 -30.74 -0.55
N GLU A 343 20.06 -29.92 -0.04
CA GLU A 343 19.87 -29.25 1.26
C GLU A 343 18.72 -28.24 1.21
N ALA A 344 18.58 -27.51 0.11
CA ALA A 344 17.46 -26.60 -0.09
C ALA A 344 16.12 -27.33 -0.08
N ALA A 345 16.03 -28.48 -0.74
CA ALA A 345 14.84 -29.31 -0.74
C ALA A 345 14.51 -29.84 0.66
N ARG A 346 15.53 -30.26 1.40
CA ARG A 346 15.36 -30.72 2.79
C ARG A 346 14.82 -29.60 3.68
N GLN A 347 15.40 -28.40 3.62
CA GLN A 347 14.95 -27.25 4.40
C GLN A 347 13.54 -26.81 4.01
N SER A 348 13.16 -26.94 2.75
CA SER A 348 11.83 -26.60 2.27
C SER A 348 10.75 -27.59 2.75
N ASN A 349 11.12 -28.85 2.99
CA ASN A 349 10.19 -29.87 3.48
C ASN A 349 10.00 -29.85 5.01
N ASP A 350 11.02 -29.40 5.75
CA ASP A 350 11.02 -29.42 7.22
C ASP A 350 10.27 -28.24 7.89
N GLY A 351 9.71 -27.38 7.14
CA GLY A 351 8.94 -26.25 7.64
C GLY A 351 9.18 -25.01 6.84
N GLY A 352 8.12 -24.51 6.28
CA GLY A 352 8.15 -23.28 5.51
C GLY A 352 8.63 -22.10 6.34
N SER A 353 9.09 -21.12 5.62
CA SER A 353 9.53 -19.85 6.15
C SER A 353 8.36 -19.07 6.75
N SER A 354 7.86 -19.49 7.85
CA SER A 354 6.95 -18.66 8.61
C SER A 354 7.72 -17.95 9.69
N GLN A 355 8.29 -16.84 9.40
CA GLN A 355 8.64 -15.88 10.46
C GLN A 355 8.54 -14.49 9.87
N GLY A 356 7.34 -13.92 10.09
CA GLY A 356 7.15 -12.49 9.94
C GLY A 356 7.71 -11.75 11.14
#